data_e062670cc1e1b9b6267f11e4417b17fe
#
_entry.id   e062670cc1e1b9b6267f11e4417b17fe
#
_cell.length_a   1.000
_cell.length_b   1.000
_cell.length_c   1.000
_cell.angle_alpha   90.00
_cell.angle_beta   90.00
_cell.angle_gamma   90.00
#
_symmetry.space_group_name_H-M   'P 1'
#
loop_
_entity.id
_entity.type
_entity.pdbx_description
1 polymer ?
#
loop_
_entity_poly.entity_id
_entity_poly.type
_entity_poly.pdbx_seq_one_letter_code
_entity_poly.pdbx_strand_id
1 'polypeptide(L)'
;MTQTYQLSVNIYTDFARYISFLKGDTKHVLLAFACCFLLSSAMGQSSNLFDSDEVMELTLRGDLKTVFKDRGDDPQYHPATLFYQADQNAVNIPINIKTRGHFRKMPSNCKYPPILLNFAKSSTPETSVFYGQNKVKLVTPCRGDSYVINEYLVYKLYNLITPKSFKARLVRVIYQDTVKNKSSDPYYGILLEEEEQMAKRNLSYTMEKTGIRPEETQKDDFLRMAVFQYMIGNTDWSVQFLQNIKLIYVDSTSLPTTVPYDFDHAGIVRAPYAKPAEQLQMSSTLERRYRGYCIPDMNQFTEVFETFNQLKDDFYAIYKDNSLLSSKYQDQTLKFLDKFYATINDPEKARNAFSYPCERSGTGNIVIKGLKK
;
A
#
# COMPACT_ATOMS: atom_id res chain seq x y z
N MET A 1 -13.90 -18.41 37.61
CA MET A 1 -12.48 -18.50 37.21
C MET A 1 -11.84 -19.78 37.74
N THR A 2 -12.29 -20.99 37.33
CA THR A 2 -11.71 -22.26 37.83
C THR A 2 -12.09 -23.47 36.95
N GLN A 3 -12.15 -23.29 35.62
CA GLN A 3 -12.45 -24.41 34.71
C GLN A 3 -11.49 -24.59 33.53
N THR A 4 -10.47 -23.74 33.39
CA THR A 4 -9.53 -23.78 32.26
C THR A 4 -8.17 -24.43 32.57
N TYR A 5 -7.91 -24.88 33.78
CA TYR A 5 -6.63 -25.45 34.19
C TYR A 5 -6.59 -27.00 34.25
N GLN A 6 -7.71 -27.70 34.09
CA GLN A 6 -7.72 -29.16 34.18
C GLN A 6 -7.57 -29.91 32.84
N LEU A 7 -7.69 -29.22 31.72
CA LEU A 7 -7.55 -29.86 30.38
C LEU A 7 -6.10 -29.98 29.88
N SER A 8 -5.16 -29.20 30.42
CA SER A 8 -3.76 -29.22 30.00
C SER A 8 -2.90 -30.29 30.72
N VAL A 9 -3.35 -30.83 31.84
CA VAL A 9 -2.58 -31.83 32.63
C VAL A 9 -2.79 -33.26 32.12
N ASN A 10 -3.94 -33.56 31.49
CA ASN A 10 -4.23 -34.91 30.99
C ASN A 10 -3.50 -35.29 29.68
N ILE A 11 -3.08 -34.31 28.88
CA ILE A 11 -2.38 -34.59 27.62
C ILE A 11 -0.92 -34.98 27.87
N TYR A 12 -0.28 -34.47 28.91
CA TYR A 12 1.11 -34.79 29.24
C TYR A 12 1.29 -36.15 29.89
N THR A 13 0.30 -36.63 30.65
CA THR A 13 0.38 -37.96 31.33
C THR A 13 0.10 -39.11 30.37
N ASP A 14 -0.71 -38.94 29.34
CA ASP A 14 -0.95 -39.96 28.33
C ASP A 14 0.21 -40.10 27.34
N PHE A 15 0.91 -38.99 27.03
CA PHE A 15 2.10 -39.04 26.17
C PHE A 15 3.27 -39.74 26.83
N ALA A 16 3.49 -39.60 28.15
CA ALA A 16 4.52 -40.28 28.90
C ALA A 16 4.24 -41.78 29.04
N ARG A 17 2.99 -42.22 29.05
CA ARG A 17 2.60 -43.65 29.04
C ARG A 17 2.83 -44.32 27.68
N TYR A 18 2.70 -43.60 26.58
CA TYR A 18 2.92 -44.12 25.23
C TYR A 18 4.41 -44.35 24.93
N ILE A 19 5.31 -43.54 25.50
CA ILE A 19 6.76 -43.67 25.32
C ILE A 19 7.33 -44.83 26.13
N SER A 20 6.70 -45.28 27.22
CA SER A 20 7.17 -46.41 28.01
C SER A 20 6.88 -47.78 27.38
N PHE A 21 6.02 -47.85 26.37
CA PHE A 21 5.69 -49.11 25.66
C PHE A 21 6.61 -49.43 24.46
N LEU A 22 7.49 -48.46 24.07
CA LEU A 22 8.39 -48.58 22.91
C LEU A 22 9.83 -48.92 23.32
N LYS A 23 10.06 -49.63 24.42
CA LYS A 23 11.37 -50.23 24.75
C LYS A 23 11.58 -51.55 23.99
N GLY A 24 11.63 -51.46 22.67
CA GLY A 24 11.97 -52.56 21.80
C GLY A 24 12.33 -52.03 20.43
N ASP A 25 13.62 -52.00 20.12
CA ASP A 25 14.22 -51.66 18.82
C ASP A 25 14.37 -50.15 18.47
N THR A 26 15.50 -49.60 18.88
CA THR A 26 15.94 -48.23 18.59
C THR A 26 16.06 -47.88 17.10
N LYS A 27 16.11 -48.86 16.22
CA LYS A 27 16.20 -48.67 14.76
C LYS A 27 14.88 -48.24 14.14
N HIS A 28 13.72 -48.69 14.65
CA HIS A 28 12.40 -48.35 14.12
C HIS A 28 11.90 -46.99 14.63
N VAL A 29 12.32 -46.56 15.81
CA VAL A 29 11.98 -45.24 16.36
C VAL A 29 12.70 -44.11 15.59
N LEU A 30 13.98 -44.34 15.22
CA LEU A 30 14.74 -43.39 14.39
C LEU A 30 14.16 -43.26 12.96
N LEU A 31 13.65 -44.36 12.39
CA LEU A 31 13.02 -44.31 11.06
C LEU A 31 11.67 -43.60 11.07
N ALA A 32 10.89 -43.74 12.13
CA ALA A 32 9.60 -43.02 12.26
C ALA A 32 9.79 -41.50 12.46
N PHE A 33 10.82 -41.09 13.23
CA PHE A 33 11.17 -39.67 13.41
C PHE A 33 11.75 -39.05 12.12
N ALA A 34 12.55 -39.80 11.36
CA ALA A 34 13.06 -39.34 10.07
C ALA A 34 11.92 -39.18 9.02
N CYS A 35 10.92 -40.08 9.01
CA CYS A 35 9.76 -39.96 8.14
C CYS A 35 8.86 -38.78 8.51
N CYS A 36 8.66 -38.47 9.80
CA CYS A 36 7.91 -37.31 10.23
C CYS A 36 8.61 -35.98 9.88
N PHE A 37 9.94 -35.94 9.89
CA PHE A 37 10.72 -34.74 9.49
C PHE A 37 10.76 -34.55 7.97
N LEU A 38 10.63 -35.60 7.16
CA LEU A 38 10.59 -35.53 5.70
C LEU A 38 9.19 -35.16 5.14
N LEU A 39 8.13 -35.36 5.94
CA LEU A 39 6.77 -34.96 5.55
C LEU A 39 6.42 -33.49 5.87
N SER A 40 7.26 -32.81 6.65
CA SER A 40 7.05 -31.38 6.98
C SER A 40 7.52 -30.40 5.88
N SER A 41 8.06 -30.88 4.78
CA SER A 41 8.76 -30.04 3.80
C SER A 41 7.98 -29.81 2.50
N ALA A 42 6.70 -30.13 2.42
CA ALA A 42 5.95 -30.02 1.16
C ALA A 42 4.53 -29.48 1.28
N MET A 43 4.25 -28.64 2.27
CA MET A 43 3.16 -27.68 2.10
C MET A 43 3.77 -26.40 1.55
N GLY A 44 3.87 -26.31 0.23
CA GLY A 44 4.10 -25.05 -0.46
C GLY A 44 2.97 -24.12 -0.09
N GLN A 45 3.19 -23.25 0.92
CA GLN A 45 2.32 -22.14 1.21
C GLN A 45 2.26 -21.32 -0.08
N SER A 46 1.09 -21.29 -0.74
CA SER A 46 0.87 -20.34 -1.82
C SER A 46 1.07 -18.94 -1.22
N SER A 47 2.23 -18.33 -1.47
CA SER A 47 2.49 -16.97 -1.00
C SER A 47 1.47 -16.03 -1.66
N ASN A 48 0.81 -15.21 -0.84
CA ASN A 48 -0.10 -14.18 -1.37
C ASN A 48 0.73 -13.15 -2.16
N LEU A 49 0.12 -12.53 -3.18
CA LEU A 49 0.73 -11.51 -4.03
C LEU A 49 1.52 -10.44 -3.24
N PHE A 50 1.04 -10.07 -2.07
CA PHE A 50 1.59 -8.96 -1.26
C PHE A 50 2.41 -9.41 -0.04
N ASP A 51 2.79 -10.69 0.05
CA ASP A 51 3.55 -11.21 1.19
C ASP A 51 5.07 -11.11 0.98
N SER A 52 5.53 -10.80 -0.24
CA SER A 52 6.93 -10.59 -0.57
C SER A 52 7.20 -9.16 -1.03
N ASP A 53 8.33 -8.61 -0.61
CA ASP A 53 8.86 -7.32 -1.05
C ASP A 53 9.84 -7.44 -2.24
N GLU A 54 10.13 -8.64 -2.67
CA GLU A 54 10.96 -8.87 -3.85
C GLU A 54 10.29 -8.32 -5.11
N VAL A 55 11.09 -7.65 -5.93
CA VAL A 55 10.62 -7.11 -7.22
C VAL A 55 10.24 -8.26 -8.14
N MET A 56 8.97 -8.30 -8.53
CA MET A 56 8.46 -9.36 -9.38
C MET A 56 8.50 -8.93 -10.86
N GLU A 57 9.00 -9.78 -11.73
CA GLU A 57 8.98 -9.54 -13.18
C GLU A 57 7.68 -10.05 -13.81
N LEU A 58 7.02 -9.19 -14.60
CA LEU A 58 5.76 -9.47 -15.26
C LEU A 58 5.86 -9.18 -16.75
N THR A 59 5.21 -9.99 -17.58
CA THR A 59 4.93 -9.64 -18.97
C THR A 59 3.42 -9.57 -19.20
N LEU A 60 2.93 -8.42 -19.68
CA LEU A 60 1.57 -8.25 -20.15
C LEU A 60 1.55 -8.35 -21.67
N ARG A 61 0.87 -9.38 -22.20
CA ARG A 61 0.76 -9.68 -23.62
C ARG A 61 -0.67 -9.53 -24.11
N GLY A 62 -0.89 -8.74 -25.15
CA GLY A 62 -2.21 -8.53 -25.77
C GLY A 62 -2.17 -7.46 -26.85
N ASP A 63 -3.32 -7.03 -27.36
CA ASP A 63 -3.42 -5.83 -28.21
C ASP A 63 -3.27 -4.56 -27.37
N LEU A 64 -2.06 -4.32 -26.91
CA LEU A 64 -1.76 -3.20 -26.01
C LEU A 64 -1.90 -1.84 -26.69
N LYS A 65 -1.79 -1.80 -28.02
CA LYS A 65 -2.06 -0.57 -28.78
C LYS A 65 -3.50 -0.12 -28.61
N THR A 66 -4.45 -1.02 -28.71
CA THR A 66 -5.88 -0.74 -28.52
C THR A 66 -6.15 -0.38 -27.07
N VAL A 67 -5.64 -1.16 -26.10
CA VAL A 67 -5.77 -0.86 -24.67
C VAL A 67 -5.27 0.55 -24.34
N PHE A 68 -4.05 0.92 -24.78
CA PHE A 68 -3.45 2.22 -24.43
C PHE A 68 -4.08 3.41 -25.16
N LYS A 69 -4.90 3.18 -26.17
CA LYS A 69 -5.71 4.21 -26.83
C LYS A 69 -7.07 4.40 -26.16
N ASP A 70 -7.58 3.36 -25.52
CA ASP A 70 -8.86 3.40 -24.82
C ASP A 70 -8.71 4.12 -23.48
N ARG A 71 -8.72 5.46 -23.55
CA ARG A 71 -8.52 6.39 -22.40
C ARG A 71 -9.72 7.29 -22.18
N GLY A 72 -10.89 6.93 -22.72
CA GLY A 72 -12.16 7.64 -22.53
C GLY A 72 -12.65 7.61 -21.08
N ASP A 73 -13.82 8.16 -20.84
CA ASP A 73 -14.42 8.19 -19.50
C ASP A 73 -14.89 6.80 -19.05
N ASP A 74 -15.27 5.93 -19.98
CA ASP A 74 -15.66 4.53 -19.73
C ASP A 74 -14.82 3.55 -20.55
N PRO A 75 -13.53 3.33 -20.20
CA PRO A 75 -12.69 2.39 -20.92
C PRO A 75 -13.17 0.95 -20.74
N GLN A 76 -13.11 0.17 -21.83
CA GLN A 76 -13.60 -1.20 -21.86
C GLN A 76 -12.51 -2.21 -21.44
N TYR A 77 -12.93 -3.40 -21.01
CA TYR A 77 -12.01 -4.51 -20.77
C TYR A 77 -11.55 -5.15 -22.09
N HIS A 78 -10.24 -5.36 -22.21
CA HIS A 78 -9.60 -6.02 -23.31
C HIS A 78 -8.90 -7.30 -22.85
N PRO A 79 -8.96 -8.40 -23.60
CA PRO A 79 -8.27 -9.63 -23.23
C PRO A 79 -6.75 -9.46 -23.29
N ALA A 80 -6.07 -10.04 -22.33
CA ALA A 80 -4.61 -10.10 -22.25
C ALA A 80 -4.16 -11.36 -21.52
N THR A 81 -2.87 -11.67 -21.58
CA THR A 81 -2.26 -12.72 -20.77
C THR A 81 -1.18 -12.11 -19.90
N LEU A 82 -1.21 -12.43 -18.61
CA LEU A 82 -0.16 -12.12 -17.66
C LEU A 82 0.80 -13.30 -17.57
N PHE A 83 2.10 -13.04 -17.75
CA PHE A 83 3.16 -14.01 -17.56
C PHE A 83 4.08 -13.57 -16.42
N TYR A 84 4.53 -14.54 -15.63
CA TYR A 84 5.57 -14.35 -14.64
C TYR A 84 6.26 -15.68 -14.33
N GLN A 85 7.43 -15.62 -13.71
CA GLN A 85 8.17 -16.79 -13.27
C GLN A 85 7.87 -17.06 -11.79
N ALA A 86 7.42 -18.27 -11.48
CA ALA A 86 7.27 -18.77 -10.12
C ALA A 86 8.28 -19.92 -9.95
N ASP A 87 9.31 -19.68 -9.16
CA ASP A 87 10.45 -20.59 -9.02
C ASP A 87 11.03 -20.99 -10.40
N GLN A 88 10.92 -22.26 -10.78
CA GLN A 88 11.38 -22.74 -12.08
C GLN A 88 10.25 -22.86 -13.13
N ASN A 89 9.01 -22.48 -12.77
CA ASN A 89 7.84 -22.65 -13.63
C ASN A 89 7.36 -21.32 -14.21
N ALA A 90 7.20 -21.27 -15.53
CA ALA A 90 6.52 -20.14 -16.17
C ALA A 90 5.01 -20.25 -15.95
N VAL A 91 4.42 -19.24 -15.33
CA VAL A 91 2.97 -19.14 -15.11
C VAL A 91 2.37 -18.16 -16.11
N ASN A 92 1.28 -18.54 -16.74
CA ASN A 92 0.51 -17.66 -17.62
C ASN A 92 -0.96 -17.69 -17.21
N ILE A 93 -1.54 -16.49 -17.09
CA ILE A 93 -2.91 -16.32 -16.62
C ILE A 93 -3.67 -15.47 -17.63
N PRO A 94 -4.73 -15.98 -18.25
CA PRO A 94 -5.65 -15.15 -19.02
C PRO A 94 -6.35 -14.15 -18.10
N ILE A 95 -6.28 -12.88 -18.47
CA ILE A 95 -6.88 -11.76 -17.71
C ILE A 95 -7.60 -10.80 -18.65
N ASN A 96 -8.43 -9.93 -18.10
CA ASN A 96 -8.91 -8.75 -18.80
C ASN A 96 -8.24 -7.50 -18.21
N ILE A 97 -7.88 -6.56 -19.07
CA ILE A 97 -7.23 -5.32 -18.66
C ILE A 97 -7.97 -4.11 -19.21
N LYS A 98 -8.00 -3.01 -18.45
CA LYS A 98 -8.48 -1.71 -18.93
C LYS A 98 -7.69 -0.56 -18.35
N THR A 99 -7.69 0.58 -19.03
CA THR A 99 -7.10 1.80 -18.48
C THR A 99 -7.93 2.35 -17.34
N ARG A 100 -7.30 3.07 -16.41
CA ARG A 100 -7.95 3.68 -15.25
C ARG A 100 -7.30 4.98 -14.82
N GLY A 101 -7.91 5.64 -13.84
CA GLY A 101 -7.41 6.90 -13.27
C GLY A 101 -7.84 8.12 -14.08
N HIS A 102 -7.33 9.27 -13.68
CA HIS A 102 -7.65 10.56 -14.32
C HIS A 102 -6.40 11.21 -14.91
N PHE A 103 -5.54 11.79 -14.07
CA PHE A 103 -4.38 12.55 -14.50
C PHE A 103 -3.40 11.71 -15.34
N ARG A 104 -2.97 10.56 -14.82
CA ARG A 104 -2.01 9.67 -15.51
C ARG A 104 -2.62 8.95 -16.71
N LYS A 105 -3.97 8.88 -16.82
CA LYS A 105 -4.65 8.30 -17.99
C LYS A 105 -4.51 9.18 -19.22
N MET A 106 -4.34 10.48 -19.08
CA MET A 106 -4.25 11.42 -20.20
C MET A 106 -2.93 11.23 -20.98
N PRO A 107 -2.97 11.10 -22.32
CA PRO A 107 -1.76 10.92 -23.15
C PRO A 107 -0.77 12.07 -23.07
N SER A 108 -1.24 13.29 -22.84
CA SER A 108 -0.42 14.49 -22.63
C SER A 108 0.45 14.40 -21.36
N ASN A 109 -0.01 13.67 -20.37
CA ASN A 109 0.66 13.56 -19.08
C ASN A 109 1.59 12.35 -19.03
N CYS A 110 1.10 11.16 -19.43
CA CYS A 110 1.86 9.92 -19.29
C CYS A 110 1.74 9.03 -20.53
N LYS A 111 2.87 8.48 -20.97
CA LYS A 111 2.94 7.56 -22.11
C LYS A 111 2.11 6.29 -21.85
N TYR A 112 2.29 5.68 -20.70
CA TYR A 112 1.57 4.49 -20.26
C TYR A 112 0.49 4.89 -19.24
N PRO A 113 -0.80 4.57 -19.51
CA PRO A 113 -1.87 4.80 -18.55
C PRO A 113 -1.80 3.78 -17.43
N PRO A 114 -2.23 4.10 -16.20
CA PRO A 114 -2.48 3.08 -15.19
C PRO A 114 -3.51 2.07 -15.67
N ILE A 115 -3.33 0.81 -15.28
CA ILE A 115 -4.12 -0.33 -15.77
C ILE A 115 -4.83 -0.99 -14.57
N LEU A 116 -6.05 -1.45 -14.81
CA LEU A 116 -6.75 -2.37 -13.93
C LEU A 116 -6.63 -3.78 -14.52
N LEU A 117 -6.01 -4.69 -13.78
CA LEU A 117 -5.94 -6.12 -14.10
C LEU A 117 -7.16 -6.78 -13.46
N ASN A 118 -7.92 -7.56 -14.24
CA ASN A 118 -9.08 -8.32 -13.76
C ASN A 118 -8.84 -9.80 -13.96
N PHE A 119 -8.88 -10.55 -12.89
CA PHE A 119 -8.63 -11.98 -12.82
C PHE A 119 -9.95 -12.74 -12.71
N ALA A 120 -10.20 -13.67 -13.61
CA ALA A 120 -11.31 -14.59 -13.46
C ALA A 120 -10.92 -15.72 -12.50
N LYS A 121 -11.73 -15.99 -11.49
CA LYS A 121 -11.47 -17.07 -10.51
C LYS A 121 -11.22 -18.42 -11.17
N SER A 122 -11.95 -18.72 -12.25
CA SER A 122 -11.87 -19.99 -12.98
C SER A 122 -10.58 -20.17 -13.78
N SER A 123 -9.86 -19.09 -14.09
CA SER A 123 -8.64 -19.13 -14.92
C SER A 123 -7.35 -18.84 -14.15
N THR A 124 -7.46 -18.52 -12.85
CA THR A 124 -6.29 -18.23 -12.01
C THR A 124 -5.94 -19.51 -11.22
N PRO A 125 -4.76 -20.13 -11.49
CA PRO A 125 -4.35 -21.35 -10.79
C PRO A 125 -4.25 -21.13 -9.27
N GLU A 126 -4.63 -22.12 -8.47
CA GLU A 126 -4.56 -22.07 -7.00
C GLU A 126 -3.12 -21.91 -6.48
N THR A 127 -2.16 -22.40 -7.24
CA THR A 127 -0.71 -22.27 -6.94
C THR A 127 -0.14 -20.90 -7.31
N SER A 128 -0.91 -20.06 -7.99
CA SER A 128 -0.47 -18.71 -8.39
C SER A 128 -0.53 -17.74 -7.20
N VAL A 129 0.46 -16.85 -7.11
CA VAL A 129 0.43 -15.70 -6.16
C VAL A 129 -0.77 -14.77 -6.42
N PHE A 130 -1.37 -14.84 -7.60
CA PHE A 130 -2.58 -14.09 -7.97
C PHE A 130 -3.88 -14.82 -7.58
N TYR A 131 -3.81 -16.01 -7.01
CA TYR A 131 -5.01 -16.73 -6.56
C TYR A 131 -5.79 -15.92 -5.54
N GLY A 132 -7.11 -15.88 -5.69
CA GLY A 132 -7.98 -15.07 -4.84
C GLY A 132 -8.01 -13.57 -5.18
N GLN A 133 -7.18 -13.10 -6.12
CA GLN A 133 -7.29 -11.74 -6.62
C GLN A 133 -8.45 -11.63 -7.62
N ASN A 134 -9.26 -10.57 -7.50
CA ASN A 134 -10.30 -10.23 -8.46
C ASN A 134 -9.81 -9.08 -9.37
N LYS A 135 -9.43 -7.98 -8.76
CA LYS A 135 -8.91 -6.79 -9.45
C LYS A 135 -7.64 -6.34 -8.77
N VAL A 136 -6.62 -6.04 -9.55
CA VAL A 136 -5.37 -5.47 -9.06
C VAL A 136 -5.03 -4.23 -9.88
N LYS A 137 -4.75 -3.12 -9.21
CA LYS A 137 -4.35 -1.89 -9.88
C LYS A 137 -2.86 -1.98 -10.21
N LEU A 138 -2.48 -1.75 -11.47
CA LEU A 138 -1.10 -1.56 -11.89
C LEU A 138 -0.85 -0.07 -12.10
N VAL A 139 -0.10 0.54 -11.21
CA VAL A 139 0.41 1.91 -11.35
C VAL A 139 1.61 1.87 -12.28
N THR A 140 1.56 2.66 -13.34
CA THR A 140 2.58 2.69 -14.40
C THR A 140 3.47 3.91 -14.29
N PRO A 141 4.70 3.90 -14.84
CA PRO A 141 5.57 5.07 -14.83
C PRO A 141 4.98 6.21 -15.70
N CYS A 142 5.06 7.44 -15.20
CA CYS A 142 4.62 8.64 -15.92
C CYS A 142 5.79 9.43 -16.52
N ARG A 143 6.74 9.82 -15.71
CA ARG A 143 7.90 10.66 -16.11
C ARG A 143 9.23 10.00 -15.74
N GLY A 144 9.25 8.69 -15.60
CA GLY A 144 10.41 7.87 -15.25
C GLY A 144 10.11 6.90 -14.10
N ASP A 145 10.87 5.85 -14.05
CA ASP A 145 10.72 4.74 -13.11
C ASP A 145 10.98 5.13 -11.66
N SER A 146 11.91 6.09 -11.43
CA SER A 146 12.28 6.52 -10.08
C SER A 146 11.09 7.03 -9.27
N TYR A 147 10.13 7.71 -9.90
CA TYR A 147 8.96 8.24 -9.19
C TYR A 147 7.98 7.15 -8.77
N VAL A 148 7.88 6.07 -9.55
CA VAL A 148 7.09 4.88 -9.17
C VAL A 148 7.74 4.16 -7.99
N ILE A 149 9.06 4.00 -7.99
CA ILE A 149 9.81 3.43 -6.87
C ILE A 149 9.61 4.30 -5.62
N ASN A 150 9.74 5.63 -5.76
CA ASN A 150 9.56 6.55 -4.64
C ASN A 150 8.14 6.47 -4.06
N GLU A 151 7.11 6.40 -4.92
CA GLU A 151 5.70 6.23 -4.50
C GLU A 151 5.48 4.87 -3.80
N TYR A 152 6.07 3.78 -4.31
CA TYR A 152 6.02 2.47 -3.68
C TYR A 152 6.55 2.50 -2.23
N LEU A 153 7.67 3.18 -2.01
CA LEU A 153 8.25 3.28 -0.67
C LEU A 153 7.36 4.07 0.30
N VAL A 154 6.53 4.99 -0.18
CA VAL A 154 5.53 5.67 0.65
C VAL A 154 4.45 4.71 1.14
N TYR A 155 3.99 3.77 0.32
CA TYR A 155 3.10 2.70 0.80
C TYR A 155 3.77 1.86 1.89
N LYS A 156 5.06 1.54 1.74
CA LYS A 156 5.82 0.80 2.77
C LYS A 156 5.93 1.57 4.07
N LEU A 157 6.15 2.89 4.04
CA LEU A 157 6.10 3.73 5.24
C LEU A 157 4.75 3.62 5.97
N TYR A 158 3.63 3.74 5.23
CA TYR A 158 2.31 3.70 5.85
C TYR A 158 1.94 2.31 6.38
N ASN A 159 2.44 1.24 5.74
CA ASN A 159 2.26 -0.14 6.22
C ASN A 159 2.93 -0.38 7.59
N LEU A 160 3.99 0.35 7.95
CA LEU A 160 4.61 0.28 9.27
C LEU A 160 3.74 0.92 10.36
N ILE A 161 2.92 1.91 10.01
CA ILE A 161 2.11 2.66 10.96
C ILE A 161 0.84 1.89 11.36
N THR A 162 0.20 1.24 10.39
CA THR A 162 -1.10 0.58 10.62
C THR A 162 -1.39 -0.51 9.59
N PRO A 163 -2.05 -1.61 10.00
CA PRO A 163 -2.57 -2.60 9.06
C PRO A 163 -3.74 -2.05 8.20
N LYS A 164 -4.40 -0.96 8.63
CA LYS A 164 -5.45 -0.26 7.86
C LYS A 164 -4.81 0.60 6.75
N SER A 165 -4.15 -0.06 5.83
CA SER A 165 -3.33 0.52 4.76
C SER A 165 -3.37 -0.40 3.54
N PHE A 166 -3.19 0.15 2.35
CA PHE A 166 -3.07 -0.66 1.15
C PHE A 166 -1.71 -1.38 1.13
N LYS A 167 -1.71 -2.68 0.88
CA LYS A 167 -0.50 -3.42 0.52
C LYS A 167 -0.11 -3.09 -0.92
N ALA A 168 1.18 -3.01 -1.17
CA ALA A 168 1.76 -2.71 -2.48
C ALA A 168 2.92 -3.65 -2.77
N ARG A 169 3.09 -4.04 -4.04
CA ARG A 169 4.25 -4.79 -4.50
C ARG A 169 4.90 -4.11 -5.69
N LEU A 170 6.22 -3.92 -5.63
CA LEU A 170 6.99 -3.39 -6.74
C LEU A 170 7.18 -4.46 -7.80
N VAL A 171 6.98 -4.10 -9.06
CA VAL A 171 7.12 -5.02 -10.19
C VAL A 171 7.92 -4.38 -11.33
N ARG A 172 8.53 -5.23 -12.18
CA ARG A 172 9.07 -4.82 -13.48
C ARG A 172 8.19 -5.40 -14.57
N VAL A 173 7.61 -4.55 -15.40
CA VAL A 173 6.61 -4.93 -16.40
C VAL A 173 7.14 -4.76 -17.81
N ILE A 174 7.05 -5.81 -18.61
CA ILE A 174 7.28 -5.79 -20.05
C ILE A 174 5.91 -5.79 -20.74
N TYR A 175 5.69 -4.83 -21.63
CA TYR A 175 4.49 -4.73 -22.46
C TYR A 175 4.75 -5.37 -23.82
N GLN A 176 4.12 -6.52 -24.12
CA GLN A 176 4.24 -7.24 -25.37
C GLN A 176 2.99 -7.05 -26.23
N ASP A 177 3.08 -6.21 -27.25
CA ASP A 177 1.98 -5.95 -28.18
C ASP A 177 1.91 -7.06 -29.25
N THR A 178 0.81 -7.80 -29.31
CA THR A 178 0.62 -8.94 -30.22
C THR A 178 0.31 -8.53 -31.65
N VAL A 179 -0.23 -7.32 -31.85
CA VAL A 179 -0.57 -6.81 -33.22
C VAL A 179 0.68 -6.30 -33.90
N LYS A 180 1.53 -5.58 -33.21
CA LYS A 180 2.78 -5.04 -33.74
C LYS A 180 3.96 -5.98 -33.61
N ASN A 181 3.80 -7.08 -32.87
CA ASN A 181 4.88 -8.00 -32.51
C ASN A 181 6.11 -7.26 -31.89
N LYS A 182 5.84 -6.35 -30.96
CA LYS A 182 6.87 -5.52 -30.30
C LYS A 182 6.77 -5.65 -28.80
N SER A 183 7.93 -5.70 -28.14
CA SER A 183 8.05 -5.62 -26.69
C SER A 183 8.62 -4.27 -26.29
N SER A 184 8.20 -3.77 -25.12
CA SER A 184 8.84 -2.62 -24.49
C SER A 184 10.09 -3.05 -23.74
N ASP A 185 10.92 -2.07 -23.32
CA ASP A 185 11.83 -2.26 -22.23
C ASP A 185 11.03 -2.54 -20.93
N PRO A 186 11.63 -3.21 -19.94
CA PRO A 186 10.97 -3.39 -18.65
C PRO A 186 10.88 -2.06 -17.89
N TYR A 187 9.70 -1.74 -17.36
CA TYR A 187 9.42 -0.55 -16.55
C TYR A 187 9.01 -0.94 -15.15
N TYR A 188 9.41 -0.16 -14.15
CA TYR A 188 8.88 -0.34 -12.81
C TYR A 188 7.40 0.04 -12.73
N GLY A 189 6.64 -0.73 -11.97
CA GLY A 189 5.23 -0.48 -11.67
C GLY A 189 4.90 -0.90 -10.25
N ILE A 190 3.73 -0.49 -9.75
CA ILE A 190 3.22 -0.91 -8.46
C ILE A 190 1.95 -1.71 -8.68
N LEU A 191 1.92 -2.95 -8.22
CA LEU A 191 0.66 -3.64 -7.98
C LEU A 191 0.12 -3.17 -6.65
N LEU A 192 -1.11 -2.69 -6.65
CA LEU A 192 -1.77 -2.18 -5.46
C LEU A 192 -2.99 -3.04 -5.11
N GLU A 193 -3.11 -3.37 -3.83
CA GLU A 193 -4.21 -4.15 -3.26
C GLU A 193 -5.58 -3.53 -3.63
N GLU A 194 -6.57 -4.36 -3.83
CA GLU A 194 -7.95 -3.91 -4.04
C GLU A 194 -8.56 -3.43 -2.73
N GLU A 195 -9.41 -2.43 -2.82
CA GLU A 195 -10.05 -1.78 -1.67
C GLU A 195 -10.87 -2.76 -0.81
N GLU A 196 -11.66 -3.63 -1.45
CA GLU A 196 -12.46 -4.64 -0.75
C GLU A 196 -11.58 -5.68 -0.03
N GLN A 197 -10.44 -6.06 -0.62
CA GLN A 197 -9.48 -6.97 0.01
C GLN A 197 -8.81 -6.30 1.21
N MET A 198 -8.39 -5.04 1.09
CA MET A 198 -7.84 -4.26 2.17
C MET A 198 -8.84 -4.12 3.33
N ALA A 199 -10.10 -3.80 3.04
CA ALA A 199 -11.15 -3.71 4.04
C ALA A 199 -11.40 -5.07 4.73
N LYS A 200 -11.57 -6.15 3.95
CA LYS A 200 -11.78 -7.51 4.47
C LYS A 200 -10.62 -7.99 5.37
N ARG A 201 -9.38 -7.71 4.99
CA ARG A 201 -8.19 -8.05 5.77
C ARG A 201 -8.20 -7.34 7.15
N ASN A 202 -8.85 -6.19 7.22
CA ASN A 202 -9.04 -5.41 8.44
C ASN A 202 -10.42 -5.63 9.09
N LEU A 203 -11.12 -6.74 8.79
CA LEU A 203 -12.44 -7.07 9.33
C LEU A 203 -13.46 -5.94 9.12
N SER A 204 -13.38 -5.27 7.99
CA SER A 204 -14.13 -4.06 7.68
C SER A 204 -14.80 -4.15 6.30
N TYR A 205 -15.71 -3.22 6.04
CA TYR A 205 -16.39 -3.01 4.77
C TYR A 205 -15.97 -1.67 4.16
N THR A 206 -16.04 -1.54 2.85
CA THR A 206 -15.77 -0.30 2.12
C THR A 206 -16.96 0.66 2.20
N MET A 207 -16.68 1.97 2.23
CA MET A 207 -17.69 3.03 2.22
C MET A 207 -17.40 4.05 1.13
N GLU A 208 -18.34 4.23 0.18
CA GLU A 208 -18.21 5.20 -0.91
C GLU A 208 -19.03 6.48 -0.69
N LYS A 209 -19.43 6.76 0.56
CA LYS A 209 -20.21 7.95 0.92
C LYS A 209 -19.34 9.20 0.93
N THR A 210 -19.65 10.16 0.05
CA THR A 210 -19.05 11.50 0.06
C THR A 210 -19.72 12.41 1.08
N GLY A 211 -19.06 13.53 1.41
CA GLY A 211 -19.60 14.55 2.32
C GLY A 211 -19.33 14.26 3.80
N ILE A 212 -18.71 13.15 4.14
CA ILE A 212 -18.28 12.85 5.52
C ILE A 212 -17.13 13.81 5.87
N ARG A 213 -17.29 14.54 6.95
CA ARG A 213 -16.24 15.45 7.43
C ARG A 213 -15.15 14.69 8.19
N PRO A 214 -13.92 15.18 8.23
CA PRO A 214 -12.83 14.57 9.00
C PRO A 214 -13.21 14.26 10.46
N GLU A 215 -13.94 15.16 11.11
CA GLU A 215 -14.39 15.03 12.51
C GLU A 215 -15.41 13.89 12.72
N GLU A 216 -16.01 13.42 11.63
CA GLU A 216 -16.99 12.31 11.61
C GLU A 216 -16.32 10.96 11.30
N THR A 217 -14.99 10.87 11.40
CA THR A 217 -14.19 9.66 11.24
C THR A 217 -13.56 9.21 12.56
N GLN A 218 -13.01 8.00 12.59
CA GLN A 218 -12.27 7.50 13.76
C GLN A 218 -11.07 8.41 14.02
N LYS A 219 -11.10 9.10 15.16
CA LYS A 219 -10.16 10.19 15.48
C LYS A 219 -8.70 9.75 15.43
N ASP A 220 -8.35 8.64 16.08
CA ASP A 220 -6.95 8.21 16.19
C ASP A 220 -6.40 7.77 14.83
N ASP A 221 -7.20 7.04 14.05
CA ASP A 221 -6.85 6.65 12.68
C ASP A 221 -6.72 7.88 11.76
N PHE A 222 -7.62 8.86 11.93
CA PHE A 222 -7.54 10.12 11.19
C PHE A 222 -6.28 10.91 11.55
N LEU A 223 -5.93 11.04 12.82
CA LEU A 223 -4.74 11.77 13.25
C LEU A 223 -3.47 11.11 12.75
N ARG A 224 -3.37 9.77 12.85
CA ARG A 224 -2.25 9.01 12.26
C ARG A 224 -2.10 9.29 10.77
N MET A 225 -3.20 9.21 10.04
CA MET A 225 -3.23 9.48 8.59
C MET A 225 -2.84 10.94 8.30
N ALA A 226 -3.40 11.93 8.99
CA ALA A 226 -3.15 13.33 8.73
C ALA A 226 -1.71 13.76 9.08
N VAL A 227 -1.13 13.22 10.16
CA VAL A 227 0.29 13.41 10.52
C VAL A 227 1.20 12.72 9.50
N PHE A 228 0.85 11.53 9.03
CA PHE A 228 1.57 10.86 7.94
C PHE A 228 1.56 11.69 6.66
N GLN A 229 0.41 12.20 6.24
CA GLN A 229 0.30 13.06 5.06
C GLN A 229 1.17 14.34 5.21
N TYR A 230 1.22 14.90 6.43
CA TYR A 230 2.12 16.01 6.72
C TYR A 230 3.60 15.57 6.64
N MET A 231 3.96 14.40 7.20
CA MET A 231 5.33 13.86 7.15
C MET A 231 5.84 13.74 5.71
N ILE A 232 5.04 13.19 4.81
CA ILE A 232 5.42 12.97 3.41
C ILE A 232 5.25 14.21 2.52
N GLY A 233 4.70 15.31 3.06
CA GLY A 233 4.42 16.54 2.31
C GLY A 233 3.31 16.36 1.26
N ASN A 234 2.28 15.57 1.59
CA ASN A 234 1.14 15.38 0.68
C ASN A 234 -0.05 16.25 1.11
N THR A 235 -0.51 17.07 0.19
CA THR A 235 -1.71 17.89 0.36
C THR A 235 -2.82 17.54 -0.63
N ASP A 236 -2.60 16.56 -1.51
CA ASP A 236 -3.55 16.15 -2.54
C ASP A 236 -4.51 15.06 -2.02
N TRP A 237 -5.29 15.40 -0.99
CA TRP A 237 -6.27 14.48 -0.43
C TRP A 237 -7.48 15.20 0.17
N SER A 238 -8.62 14.51 0.23
CA SER A 238 -9.84 14.99 0.89
C SER A 238 -10.71 13.83 1.34
N VAL A 239 -11.10 13.84 2.62
CA VAL A 239 -12.08 12.88 3.17
C VAL A 239 -13.46 13.13 2.57
N GLN A 240 -13.90 14.39 2.52
CA GLN A 240 -15.24 14.76 2.05
C GLN A 240 -15.51 14.39 0.59
N PHE A 241 -14.47 14.41 -0.24
CA PHE A 241 -14.58 14.07 -1.66
C PHE A 241 -14.04 12.71 -2.03
N LEU A 242 -13.60 11.90 -1.04
CA LEU A 242 -12.92 10.63 -1.24
C LEU A 242 -11.75 10.72 -2.23
N GLN A 243 -11.06 11.87 -2.22
CA GLN A 243 -9.90 12.07 -3.06
C GLN A 243 -8.67 11.51 -2.36
N ASN A 244 -8.02 10.53 -2.99
CA ASN A 244 -6.83 9.85 -2.46
C ASN A 244 -7.01 9.32 -1.02
N ILE A 245 -8.26 9.17 -0.61
CA ILE A 245 -8.70 8.58 0.66
C ILE A 245 -9.80 7.56 0.36
N LYS A 246 -9.74 6.43 1.05
CA LYS A 246 -10.82 5.45 1.14
C LYS A 246 -11.34 5.42 2.56
N LEU A 247 -12.62 5.07 2.70
CA LEU A 247 -13.25 4.88 3.99
C LEU A 247 -13.62 3.41 4.19
N ILE A 248 -13.28 2.87 5.35
CA ILE A 248 -13.70 1.54 5.78
C ILE A 248 -14.38 1.64 7.14
N TYR A 249 -15.31 0.72 7.43
CA TYR A 249 -16.04 0.66 8.69
C TYR A 249 -16.22 -0.78 9.16
N VAL A 250 -16.24 -1.01 10.46
CA VAL A 250 -16.41 -2.35 11.03
C VAL A 250 -17.89 -2.76 11.03
N ASP A 251 -18.75 -1.85 11.44
CA ASP A 251 -20.21 -2.05 11.49
C ASP A 251 -20.96 -0.73 11.30
N SER A 252 -22.30 -0.81 11.18
CA SER A 252 -23.15 0.36 10.89
C SER A 252 -23.18 1.44 12.00
N THR A 253 -22.66 1.14 13.18
CA THR A 253 -22.62 2.06 14.33
C THR A 253 -21.25 2.70 14.51
N SER A 254 -20.22 2.14 13.88
CA SER A 254 -18.85 2.61 13.97
C SER A 254 -18.58 3.82 13.07
N LEU A 255 -17.80 4.78 13.57
CA LEU A 255 -17.28 5.84 12.72
C LEU A 255 -16.31 5.24 11.69
N PRO A 256 -16.31 5.73 10.43
CA PRO A 256 -15.43 5.21 9.41
C PRO A 256 -13.95 5.57 9.68
N THR A 257 -13.06 4.66 9.32
CA THR A 257 -11.61 4.87 9.31
C THR A 257 -11.14 5.39 7.95
N THR A 258 -10.24 6.36 7.95
CA THR A 258 -9.62 6.92 6.75
C THR A 258 -8.39 6.12 6.34
N VAL A 259 -8.31 5.70 5.07
CA VAL A 259 -7.18 4.97 4.50
C VAL A 259 -6.64 5.72 3.29
N PRO A 260 -5.43 6.29 3.35
CA PRO A 260 -4.84 7.06 2.25
C PRO A 260 -4.24 6.15 1.17
N TYR A 261 -4.21 6.65 -0.06
CA TYR A 261 -3.57 6.01 -1.22
C TYR A 261 -3.24 7.08 -2.28
N ASP A 262 -2.54 6.68 -3.37
CA ASP A 262 -2.15 7.54 -4.49
C ASP A 262 -1.28 8.72 -4.04
N PHE A 263 -0.01 8.40 -3.71
CA PHE A 263 0.92 9.34 -3.08
C PHE A 263 1.83 10.07 -4.07
N ASP A 264 1.58 9.98 -5.37
CA ASP A 264 2.47 10.54 -6.41
C ASP A 264 2.64 12.07 -6.34
N HIS A 265 1.68 12.78 -5.74
CA HIS A 265 1.78 14.22 -5.47
C HIS A 265 2.48 14.57 -4.14
N ALA A 266 2.91 13.58 -3.36
CA ALA A 266 3.62 13.82 -2.11
C ALA A 266 5.02 14.42 -2.36
N GLY A 267 5.42 15.39 -1.53
CA GLY A 267 6.72 16.04 -1.63
C GLY A 267 7.90 15.08 -1.54
N ILE A 268 7.79 14.02 -0.74
CA ILE A 268 8.81 12.99 -0.61
C ILE A 268 9.02 12.21 -1.92
N VAL A 269 7.99 12.04 -2.75
CA VAL A 269 8.07 11.33 -4.05
C VAL A 269 8.81 12.14 -5.09
N ARG A 270 8.74 13.48 -5.02
CA ARG A 270 9.42 14.41 -5.95
C ARG A 270 9.04 14.24 -7.41
N ALA A 271 7.82 13.82 -7.70
CA ALA A 271 7.36 13.73 -9.08
C ALA A 271 7.34 15.13 -9.73
N PRO A 272 7.89 15.33 -10.96
CA PRO A 272 8.06 16.64 -11.56
C PRO A 272 6.74 17.31 -11.95
N TYR A 273 5.66 16.55 -12.02
CA TYR A 273 4.31 17.05 -12.29
C TYR A 273 3.54 17.40 -11.00
N ALA A 274 4.06 17.00 -9.82
CA ALA A 274 3.38 17.24 -8.55
C ALA A 274 3.37 18.73 -8.22
N LYS A 275 2.19 19.25 -7.93
CA LYS A 275 1.99 20.65 -7.52
C LYS A 275 0.97 20.70 -6.39
N PRO A 276 1.16 21.58 -5.40
CA PRO A 276 0.11 21.86 -4.43
C PRO A 276 -1.06 22.55 -5.12
N ALA A 277 -2.26 22.41 -4.55
CA ALA A 277 -3.41 23.17 -5.02
C ALA A 277 -3.20 24.68 -4.81
N GLU A 278 -3.59 25.50 -5.79
CA GLU A 278 -3.41 26.97 -5.74
C GLU A 278 -4.02 27.61 -4.48
N GLN A 279 -5.15 27.09 -4.04
CA GLN A 279 -5.86 27.56 -2.85
C GLN A 279 -5.01 27.46 -1.57
N LEU A 280 -4.00 26.57 -1.54
CA LEU A 280 -3.11 26.42 -0.39
C LEU A 280 -2.00 27.46 -0.36
N GLN A 281 -1.79 28.23 -1.43
CA GLN A 281 -0.76 29.27 -1.53
C GLN A 281 0.65 28.74 -1.16
N MET A 282 0.93 27.50 -1.53
CA MET A 282 2.23 26.85 -1.32
C MET A 282 3.08 26.95 -2.58
N SER A 283 4.38 27.23 -2.43
CA SER A 283 5.29 27.35 -3.58
C SER A 283 5.75 25.99 -4.11
N SER A 284 5.73 24.95 -3.27
CA SER A 284 6.23 23.63 -3.61
C SER A 284 5.59 22.54 -2.76
N THR A 285 5.50 21.33 -3.32
CA THR A 285 5.14 20.11 -2.56
C THR A 285 6.18 19.73 -1.49
N LEU A 286 7.39 20.30 -1.55
CA LEU A 286 8.40 20.13 -0.50
C LEU A 286 8.10 20.92 0.79
N GLU A 287 7.20 21.89 0.71
CA GLU A 287 6.61 22.50 1.90
C GLU A 287 5.62 21.52 2.54
N ARG A 288 5.53 21.57 3.87
CA ARG A 288 4.54 20.79 4.60
C ARG A 288 3.37 21.67 5.03
N ARG A 289 2.16 21.17 4.86
CA ARG A 289 0.95 21.80 5.36
C ARG A 289 0.09 20.75 6.02
N TYR A 290 -0.22 20.94 7.31
CA TYR A 290 -1.20 20.09 7.98
C TYR A 290 -2.60 20.42 7.47
N ARG A 291 -3.31 19.40 6.99
CA ARG A 291 -4.66 19.52 6.42
C ARG A 291 -5.73 18.78 7.22
N GLY A 292 -5.44 18.49 8.48
CA GLY A 292 -6.46 18.00 9.41
C GLY A 292 -7.44 19.10 9.82
N TYR A 293 -8.38 18.76 10.67
CA TYR A 293 -9.27 19.77 11.28
C TYR A 293 -8.61 20.46 12.48
N CYS A 294 -9.22 21.55 12.96
CA CYS A 294 -8.73 22.31 14.11
C CYS A 294 -8.81 21.48 15.39
N ILE A 295 -7.66 21.27 16.03
CA ILE A 295 -7.50 20.64 17.34
C ILE A 295 -6.66 21.59 18.19
N PRO A 296 -7.31 22.42 19.07
CA PRO A 296 -6.57 23.42 19.88
C PRO A 296 -5.66 22.80 20.93
N ASP A 297 -6.06 21.66 21.49
CA ASP A 297 -5.28 20.93 22.51
C ASP A 297 -4.24 20.03 21.87
N MET A 298 -2.98 20.46 21.90
CA MET A 298 -1.84 19.73 21.34
C MET A 298 -1.56 18.40 22.04
N ASN A 299 -2.06 18.17 23.26
CA ASN A 299 -1.90 16.88 23.94
C ASN A 299 -2.58 15.74 23.17
N GLN A 300 -3.56 16.04 22.33
CA GLN A 300 -4.23 15.07 21.48
C GLN A 300 -3.34 14.48 20.38
N PHE A 301 -2.19 15.09 20.10
CA PHE A 301 -1.19 14.58 19.16
C PHE A 301 -0.10 13.74 19.83
N THR A 302 -0.01 13.71 21.17
CA THR A 302 1.10 13.08 21.90
C THR A 302 1.30 11.62 21.48
N GLU A 303 0.27 10.81 21.56
CA GLU A 303 0.34 9.37 21.20
C GLU A 303 0.75 9.15 19.74
N VAL A 304 0.23 9.99 18.83
CA VAL A 304 0.60 9.89 17.41
C VAL A 304 2.07 10.27 17.20
N PHE A 305 2.55 11.36 17.82
CA PHE A 305 3.96 11.74 17.72
C PHE A 305 4.90 10.69 18.34
N GLU A 306 4.51 10.08 19.45
CA GLU A 306 5.24 8.96 20.05
C GLU A 306 5.33 7.77 19.10
N THR A 307 4.21 7.40 18.43
CA THR A 307 4.20 6.34 17.42
C THR A 307 5.19 6.63 16.30
N PHE A 308 5.21 7.86 15.77
CA PHE A 308 6.15 8.23 14.72
C PHE A 308 7.60 8.23 15.22
N ASN A 309 7.86 8.65 16.46
CA ASN A 309 9.20 8.59 17.04
C ASN A 309 9.69 7.15 17.23
N GLN A 310 8.83 6.23 17.66
CA GLN A 310 9.15 4.81 17.79
C GLN A 310 9.50 4.18 16.45
N LEU A 311 8.82 4.57 15.37
CA LEU A 311 9.04 4.06 14.00
C LEU A 311 10.15 4.79 13.23
N LYS A 312 10.85 5.75 13.86
CA LYS A 312 11.83 6.59 13.17
C LYS A 312 12.89 5.77 12.44
N ASP A 313 13.52 4.84 13.12
CA ASP A 313 14.61 4.06 12.55
C ASP A 313 14.12 3.13 11.43
N ASP A 314 12.91 2.58 11.53
CA ASP A 314 12.29 1.78 10.49
C ASP A 314 11.99 2.62 9.24
N PHE A 315 11.50 3.85 9.41
CA PHE A 315 11.28 4.77 8.29
C PHE A 315 12.58 5.12 7.58
N TYR A 316 13.64 5.37 8.33
CA TYR A 316 14.96 5.68 7.75
C TYR A 316 15.54 4.45 7.04
N ALA A 317 15.36 3.24 7.56
CA ALA A 317 15.83 2.00 6.96
C ALA A 317 15.23 1.73 5.58
N ILE A 318 13.99 2.17 5.32
CA ILE A 318 13.37 2.05 3.98
C ILE A 318 14.19 2.78 2.90
N TYR A 319 14.81 3.90 3.24
CA TYR A 319 15.55 4.75 2.28
C TYR A 319 17.06 4.55 2.34
N LYS A 320 17.60 4.25 3.53
CA LYS A 320 19.04 4.13 3.74
C LYS A 320 19.55 2.87 3.03
N ASP A 321 20.65 3.03 2.30
CA ASP A 321 21.33 1.96 1.58
C ASP A 321 20.44 1.17 0.60
N ASN A 322 19.33 1.76 0.17
CA ASN A 322 18.37 1.14 -0.75
C ASN A 322 18.92 1.20 -2.19
N SER A 323 19.26 0.05 -2.76
CA SER A 323 19.88 -0.08 -4.08
C SER A 323 19.01 0.39 -5.25
N LEU A 324 17.69 0.54 -5.05
CA LEU A 324 16.77 1.06 -6.06
C LEU A 324 16.81 2.59 -6.17
N LEU A 325 17.46 3.27 -5.23
CA LEU A 325 17.47 4.72 -5.11
C LEU A 325 18.85 5.30 -5.43
N SER A 326 18.87 6.48 -6.04
CA SER A 326 20.12 7.23 -6.16
C SER A 326 20.55 7.78 -4.79
N SER A 327 21.86 7.84 -4.54
CA SER A 327 22.41 8.41 -3.28
C SER A 327 21.89 9.83 -3.04
N LYS A 328 21.79 10.65 -4.08
CA LYS A 328 21.22 12.00 -3.98
C LYS A 328 19.80 12.01 -3.45
N TYR A 329 18.94 11.09 -3.92
CA TYR A 329 17.55 11.01 -3.46
C TYR A 329 17.49 10.48 -2.03
N GLN A 330 18.32 9.50 -1.67
CA GLN A 330 18.43 8.99 -0.29
C GLN A 330 18.76 10.15 0.67
N ASP A 331 19.85 10.88 0.43
CA ASP A 331 20.28 12.02 1.26
C ASP A 331 19.20 13.10 1.39
N GLN A 332 18.55 13.42 0.27
CA GLN A 332 17.49 14.42 0.27
C GLN A 332 16.26 13.97 1.05
N THR A 333 15.95 12.68 1.01
CA THR A 333 14.78 12.12 1.69
C THR A 333 15.05 12.01 3.19
N LEU A 334 16.22 11.57 3.60
CA LEU A 334 16.60 11.55 5.02
C LEU A 334 16.57 12.97 5.62
N LYS A 335 17.13 13.98 4.95
CA LYS A 335 17.03 15.39 5.37
C LYS A 335 15.58 15.91 5.37
N PHE A 336 14.74 15.40 4.50
CA PHE A 336 13.32 15.75 4.49
C PHE A 336 12.61 15.16 5.71
N LEU A 337 12.90 13.91 6.08
CA LEU A 337 12.39 13.30 7.31
C LEU A 337 12.95 13.97 8.57
N ASP A 338 14.25 14.34 8.60
CA ASP A 338 14.84 15.08 9.73
C ASP A 338 14.05 16.35 10.08
N LYS A 339 13.62 17.11 9.07
CA LYS A 339 12.78 18.29 9.26
C LYS A 339 11.42 17.98 9.90
N PHE A 340 10.82 16.84 9.56
CA PHE A 340 9.58 16.41 10.21
C PHE A 340 9.82 16.11 11.69
N TYR A 341 10.85 15.32 12.00
CA TYR A 341 11.17 14.99 13.40
C TYR A 341 11.58 16.22 14.21
N ALA A 342 12.31 17.18 13.61
CA ALA A 342 12.58 18.45 14.25
C ALA A 342 11.32 19.29 14.53
N THR A 343 10.24 19.07 13.77
CA THR A 343 8.95 19.73 14.01
C THR A 343 8.18 19.05 15.14
N ILE A 344 7.97 17.73 15.09
CA ILE A 344 7.13 17.05 16.08
C ILE A 344 7.78 16.94 17.48
N ASN A 345 9.10 17.07 17.57
CA ASN A 345 9.87 17.01 18.82
C ASN A 345 10.17 18.39 19.43
N ASP A 346 9.66 19.45 18.84
CA ASP A 346 9.75 20.81 19.35
C ASP A 346 8.32 21.33 19.61
N PRO A 347 7.90 21.57 20.86
CA PRO A 347 6.52 21.93 21.19
C PRO A 347 6.01 23.19 20.48
N GLU A 348 6.89 24.19 20.26
CA GLU A 348 6.51 25.43 19.58
C GLU A 348 6.32 25.18 18.07
N LYS A 349 7.24 24.47 17.44
CA LYS A 349 7.12 24.11 16.01
C LYS A 349 5.93 23.20 15.76
N ALA A 350 5.69 22.21 16.64
CA ALA A 350 4.54 21.34 16.56
C ALA A 350 3.23 22.14 16.64
N ARG A 351 3.13 23.05 17.63
CA ARG A 351 1.97 23.92 17.75
C ARG A 351 1.78 24.74 16.47
N ASN A 352 2.79 25.42 15.99
CA ASN A 352 2.70 26.27 14.79
C ASN A 352 2.31 25.45 13.53
N ALA A 353 2.77 24.20 13.42
CA ALA A 353 2.45 23.34 12.28
C ALA A 353 1.05 22.74 12.35
N PHE A 354 0.62 22.24 13.50
CA PHE A 354 -0.59 21.42 13.63
C PHE A 354 -1.82 22.21 14.14
N SER A 355 -1.66 23.37 14.76
CA SER A 355 -2.78 24.28 15.07
C SER A 355 -3.20 25.18 13.89
N TYR A 356 -2.47 25.13 12.79
CA TYR A 356 -2.74 25.91 11.58
C TYR A 356 -4.21 25.88 11.11
N PRO A 357 -4.95 24.76 11.13
CA PRO A 357 -6.37 24.75 10.77
C PRO A 357 -7.26 25.56 11.73
N CYS A 358 -6.77 25.92 12.93
CA CYS A 358 -7.50 26.76 13.89
C CYS A 358 -7.41 28.27 13.58
N GLU A 359 -6.51 28.68 12.70
CA GLU A 359 -6.34 30.08 12.32
C GLU A 359 -7.48 30.52 11.41
N ARG A 360 -8.10 31.68 11.71
CA ARG A 360 -9.22 32.21 10.91
C ARG A 360 -8.85 32.54 9.47
N SER A 361 -7.61 32.96 9.22
CA SER A 361 -7.07 33.29 7.90
C SER A 361 -6.29 32.13 7.27
N GLY A 362 -6.16 31.00 7.97
CA GLY A 362 -5.37 29.87 7.53
C GLY A 362 -5.99 29.13 6.34
N THR A 363 -5.18 28.79 5.36
CA THR A 363 -5.59 27.96 4.21
C THR A 363 -5.84 26.50 4.59
N GLY A 364 -5.58 26.10 5.84
CA GLY A 364 -5.83 24.75 6.37
C GLY A 364 -7.31 24.36 6.39
N ASN A 365 -8.21 25.36 6.52
CA ASN A 365 -9.65 25.14 6.53
C ASN A 365 -10.28 25.07 5.13
N ILE A 366 -9.50 25.28 4.06
CA ILE A 366 -10.01 25.24 2.71
C ILE A 366 -10.30 23.81 2.31
N VAL A 367 -11.54 23.54 1.96
CA VAL A 367 -11.96 22.26 1.37
C VAL A 367 -11.61 22.27 -0.11
N ILE A 368 -10.69 21.41 -0.52
CA ILE A 368 -10.23 21.30 -1.90
C ILE A 368 -10.85 20.06 -2.53
N LYS A 369 -11.63 20.27 -3.59
CA LYS A 369 -12.26 19.21 -4.39
C LYS A 369 -11.29 18.62 -5.43
N GLY A 370 -10.06 18.34 -5.03
CA GLY A 370 -9.08 17.81 -5.93
C GLY A 370 -8.38 18.86 -6.82
N LEU A 371 -7.33 18.42 -7.51
CA LEU A 371 -6.73 19.22 -8.58
C LEU A 371 -7.79 19.34 -9.69
N LYS A 372 -8.17 20.56 -10.04
CA LYS A 372 -9.04 20.77 -11.21
C LYS A 372 -8.40 20.14 -12.44
N LYS A 373 -9.22 19.42 -13.21
CA LYS A 373 -8.86 18.86 -14.51
C LYS A 373 -8.46 19.96 -15.49
#